data_ab4d607d200d70224d934275dd33316e
#
_entry.id   ab4d607d200d70224d934275dd33316e
#
_cell.length_a   1.000
_cell.length_b   1.000
_cell.length_c   1.000
_cell.angle_alpha   90.00
_cell.angle_beta   90.00
_cell.angle_gamma   90.00
#
_symmetry.space_group_name_H-M   'P 1'
#
loop_
_entity.id
_entity.type
_entity.pdbx_description
1 polymer ?
#
loop_
_entity_poly.entity_id
_entity_poly.type
_entity_poly.pdbx_seq_one_letter_code
_entity_poly.pdbx_strand_id
1 'polypeptide(L)'
;MTHELREQGLAAGRRRVARLMRENGLKARQPRRFRRTTDSGHAFPVAPNHLDQDFTAAGPDRKWGSDISYIWTGEGWLYLAVVLDLYSRRVVGWAAGDRLHKELALTALRRALVV
;
A
#
# COMPACT_ATOMS: atom_id res chain seq x y z
N MET A 1 26.19 3.36 6.96
CA MET A 1 27.44 3.57 6.19
C MET A 1 28.65 2.82 6.78
N THR A 2 28.83 2.82 8.10
CA THR A 2 29.94 2.07 8.73
C THR A 2 29.95 0.59 8.36
N HIS A 3 28.78 -0.05 8.35
CA HIS A 3 28.61 -1.46 7.98
C HIS A 3 28.99 -1.71 6.51
N GLU A 4 28.56 -0.84 5.60
CA GLU A 4 28.90 -0.93 4.17
C GLU A 4 30.41 -0.77 3.93
N LEU A 5 31.06 0.15 4.64
CA LEU A 5 32.50 0.34 4.54
C LEU A 5 33.27 -0.90 5.02
N ARG A 6 32.80 -1.57 6.06
CA ARG A 6 33.38 -2.81 6.55
C ARG A 6 33.22 -3.95 5.55
N GLU A 7 32.06 -4.07 4.89
CA GLU A 7 31.82 -5.04 3.83
C GLU A 7 32.76 -4.84 2.65
N GLN A 8 33.13 -3.59 2.36
CA GLN A 8 34.10 -3.25 1.31
C GLN A 8 35.56 -3.39 1.78
N GLY A 9 35.79 -3.92 2.97
CA GLY A 9 37.14 -4.10 3.52
C GLY A 9 37.77 -2.86 4.13
N LEU A 10 36.99 -1.79 4.35
CA LEU A 10 37.48 -0.56 4.95
C LEU A 10 37.23 -0.58 6.47
N ALA A 11 38.30 -0.47 7.27
CA ALA A 11 38.21 -0.38 8.70
C ALA A 11 37.93 1.06 9.13
N ALA A 12 36.66 1.36 9.48
CA ALA A 12 36.27 2.68 9.97
C ALA A 12 35.35 2.57 11.18
N GLY A 13 35.64 3.29 12.25
CA GLY A 13 34.80 3.37 13.42
C GLY A 13 33.60 4.30 13.21
N ARG A 14 32.54 4.10 13.99
CA ARG A 14 31.30 4.89 13.89
C ARG A 14 31.53 6.40 14.02
N ARG A 15 32.39 6.83 14.97
CA ARG A 15 32.70 8.25 15.17
C ARG A 15 33.41 8.89 13.97
N ARG A 16 34.33 8.16 13.37
CA ARG A 16 35.05 8.61 12.18
C ARG A 16 34.12 8.74 10.99
N VAL A 17 33.28 7.75 10.76
CA VAL A 17 32.27 7.77 9.68
C VAL A 17 31.31 8.93 9.88
N ALA A 18 30.77 9.12 11.08
CA ALA A 18 29.85 10.22 11.39
C ALA A 18 30.50 11.59 11.14
N ARG A 19 31.76 11.76 11.54
CA ARG A 19 32.52 12.99 11.31
C ARG A 19 32.70 13.25 9.81
N LEU A 20 33.14 12.25 9.06
CA LEU A 20 33.36 12.37 7.62
C LEU A 20 32.06 12.67 6.86
N MET A 21 30.96 12.05 7.24
CA MET A 21 29.65 12.35 6.65
C MET A 21 29.25 13.81 6.91
N ARG A 22 29.45 14.30 8.14
CA ARG A 22 29.12 15.68 8.51
C ARG A 22 29.98 16.68 7.75
N GLU A 23 31.30 16.45 7.64
CA GLU A 23 32.24 17.30 6.91
C GLU A 23 31.93 17.38 5.42
N ASN A 24 31.37 16.33 4.85
CA ASN A 24 31.00 16.26 3.42
C ASN A 24 29.51 16.53 3.16
N GLY A 25 28.76 16.99 4.15
CA GLY A 25 27.33 17.30 3.99
C GLY A 25 26.45 16.08 3.74
N LEU A 26 26.90 14.89 4.08
CA LEU A 26 26.16 13.66 3.91
C LEU A 26 25.29 13.39 5.13
N LYS A 27 24.05 13.01 4.89
CA LYS A 27 23.09 12.70 5.95
C LYS A 27 22.37 11.39 5.64
N ALA A 28 22.32 10.49 6.62
CA ALA A 28 21.58 9.25 6.45
C ALA A 28 20.08 9.54 6.32
N ARG A 29 19.46 8.93 5.33
CA ARG A 29 18.02 9.01 5.13
C ARG A 29 17.34 7.97 6.01
N GLN A 30 16.62 8.45 7.02
CA GLN A 30 15.86 7.56 7.88
C GLN A 30 14.54 7.17 7.19
N PRO A 31 14.12 5.89 7.29
CA PRO A 31 12.81 5.49 6.81
C PRO A 31 11.72 6.21 7.60
N ARG A 32 10.60 6.46 6.95
CA ARG A 32 9.44 7.06 7.62
C ARG A 32 8.98 6.17 8.76
N ARG A 33 8.52 6.79 9.85
CA ARG A 33 7.89 6.06 10.93
C ARG A 33 6.66 5.33 10.38
N PHE A 34 6.47 4.09 10.86
CA PHE A 34 5.24 3.37 10.61
C PHE A 34 4.04 4.17 11.13
N ARG A 35 3.04 4.36 10.28
CA ARG A 35 1.76 4.96 10.67
C ARG A 35 0.68 3.91 10.60
N ARG A 36 -0.13 3.86 11.65
CA ARG A 36 -1.31 3.02 11.66
C ARG A 36 -2.36 3.65 10.74
N THR A 37 -2.64 2.97 9.62
CA THR A 37 -3.61 3.44 8.61
C THR A 37 -4.99 2.83 8.80
N THR A 38 -5.11 1.75 9.56
CA THR A 38 -6.36 1.07 9.84
C THR A 38 -6.54 0.91 11.34
N ASP A 39 -7.79 0.96 11.79
CA ASP A 39 -8.17 0.73 13.18
C ASP A 39 -9.05 -0.50 13.27
N SER A 40 -8.50 -1.58 13.83
CA SER A 40 -9.23 -2.83 14.11
C SER A 40 -9.81 -2.88 15.52
N GLY A 41 -9.52 -1.88 16.36
CA GLY A 41 -9.98 -1.78 17.75
C GLY A 41 -11.34 -1.11 17.92
N HIS A 42 -12.14 -0.98 16.86
CA HIS A 42 -13.47 -0.34 16.92
C HIS A 42 -14.51 -1.22 17.65
N ALA A 43 -15.59 -0.57 18.10
CA ALA A 43 -16.67 -1.24 18.84
C ALA A 43 -17.66 -2.02 17.96
N PHE A 44 -17.53 -1.93 16.64
CA PHE A 44 -18.42 -2.63 15.71
C PHE A 44 -18.09 -4.11 15.62
N PRO A 45 -19.09 -4.99 15.40
CA PRO A 45 -18.82 -6.40 15.15
C PRO A 45 -17.90 -6.60 13.93
N VAL A 46 -16.96 -7.52 14.07
CA VAL A 46 -16.08 -7.91 12.96
C VAL A 46 -16.78 -8.99 12.14
N ALA A 47 -16.86 -8.80 10.83
CA ALA A 47 -17.43 -9.81 9.93
C ALA A 47 -16.58 -11.09 9.94
N PRO A 48 -17.21 -12.27 9.77
CA PRO A 48 -16.46 -13.52 9.64
C PRO A 48 -15.48 -13.48 8.46
N ASN A 49 -14.31 -14.05 8.65
CA ASN A 49 -13.30 -14.15 7.60
C ASN A 49 -13.56 -15.39 6.74
N HIS A 50 -14.39 -15.24 5.72
CA HIS A 50 -14.71 -16.33 4.81
C HIS A 50 -13.60 -16.60 3.78
N LEU A 51 -12.77 -15.60 3.47
CA LEU A 51 -11.66 -15.75 2.54
C LEU A 51 -10.51 -16.55 3.13
N ASP A 52 -10.17 -16.28 4.39
CA ASP A 52 -9.12 -16.94 5.18
C ASP A 52 -7.79 -17.04 4.42
N GLN A 53 -7.36 -15.94 3.79
CA GLN A 53 -6.15 -15.84 2.97
C GLN A 53 -6.10 -16.76 1.75
N ASP A 54 -7.19 -17.43 1.41
CA ASP A 54 -7.29 -18.23 0.20
C ASP A 54 -7.78 -17.36 -0.97
N PHE A 55 -6.82 -16.85 -1.75
CA PHE A 55 -7.07 -15.99 -2.91
C PHE A 55 -7.26 -16.78 -4.20
N THR A 56 -7.30 -18.09 -4.14
CA THR A 56 -7.61 -18.93 -5.29
C THR A 56 -9.12 -19.07 -5.46
N ALA A 57 -9.59 -19.14 -6.69
CA ALA A 57 -11.01 -19.29 -7.01
C ALA A 57 -11.19 -20.41 -8.05
N ALA A 58 -12.30 -21.13 -7.92
CA ALA A 58 -12.63 -22.24 -8.81
C ALA A 58 -13.20 -21.76 -10.16
N GLY A 59 -13.64 -20.53 -10.26
CA GLY A 59 -14.21 -19.95 -11.46
C GLY A 59 -14.40 -18.44 -11.33
N PRO A 60 -14.89 -17.77 -12.40
CA PRO A 60 -15.12 -16.33 -12.39
C PRO A 60 -16.23 -15.96 -11.41
N ASP A 61 -16.15 -14.75 -10.89
CA ASP A 61 -17.15 -14.13 -10.00
C ASP A 61 -17.40 -14.90 -8.68
N ARG A 62 -16.43 -15.71 -8.26
CA ARG A 62 -16.48 -16.44 -7.00
C ARG A 62 -15.86 -15.65 -5.85
N LYS A 63 -14.75 -14.98 -6.12
CA LYS A 63 -14.00 -14.16 -5.15
C LYS A 63 -13.53 -12.89 -5.83
N TRP A 64 -13.81 -11.77 -5.22
CA TRP A 64 -13.33 -10.46 -5.66
C TRP A 64 -12.41 -9.85 -4.62
N GLY A 65 -11.36 -9.18 -5.10
CA GLY A 65 -10.52 -8.33 -4.29
C GLY A 65 -10.80 -6.86 -4.61
N SER A 66 -10.69 -6.01 -3.63
CA SER A 66 -10.93 -4.57 -3.78
C SER A 66 -9.78 -3.79 -3.15
N ASP A 67 -9.37 -2.72 -3.82
CA ASP A 67 -8.31 -1.85 -3.34
C ASP A 67 -8.51 -0.42 -3.83
N ILE A 68 -7.90 0.54 -3.13
CA ILE A 68 -7.87 1.93 -3.53
C ILE A 68 -6.41 2.35 -3.71
N SER A 69 -6.08 2.79 -4.91
CA SER A 69 -4.77 3.31 -5.28
C SER A 69 -4.77 4.83 -5.31
N TYR A 70 -3.65 5.42 -4.94
CA TYR A 70 -3.44 6.86 -4.95
C TYR A 70 -2.51 7.22 -6.10
N ILE A 71 -2.96 8.11 -6.97
CA ILE A 71 -2.19 8.52 -8.15
C ILE A 71 -2.01 10.04 -8.07
N TRP A 72 -0.75 10.48 -8.03
CA TRP A 72 -0.45 11.89 -8.08
C TRP A 72 -0.60 12.40 -9.51
N THR A 73 -1.38 13.48 -9.65
CA THR A 73 -1.54 14.18 -10.91
C THR A 73 -1.00 15.62 -10.77
N GLY A 74 -0.84 16.33 -11.86
CA GLY A 74 -0.44 17.74 -11.81
C GLY A 74 -1.44 18.66 -11.09
N GLU A 75 -2.68 18.19 -10.90
CA GLU A 75 -3.76 18.92 -10.24
C GLU A 75 -4.07 18.41 -8.83
N GLY A 76 -3.36 17.41 -8.35
CA GLY A 76 -3.56 16.81 -7.03
C GLY A 76 -3.69 15.30 -7.05
N TRP A 77 -4.17 14.71 -5.95
CA TRP A 77 -4.34 13.28 -5.82
C TRP A 77 -5.59 12.80 -6.55
N LEU A 78 -5.42 11.73 -7.33
CA LEU A 78 -6.52 10.95 -7.87
C LEU A 78 -6.61 9.63 -7.10
N TYR A 79 -7.79 9.27 -6.64
CA TYR A 79 -8.05 8.01 -5.96
C TYR A 79 -8.81 7.08 -6.92
N LEU A 80 -8.28 5.87 -7.07
CA LEU A 80 -8.86 4.85 -7.95
C LEU A 80 -9.25 3.64 -7.11
N ALA A 81 -10.55 3.38 -7.02
CA ALA A 81 -11.07 2.15 -6.43
C ALA A 81 -11.28 1.10 -7.52
N VAL A 82 -10.79 -0.09 -7.29
CA VAL A 82 -10.84 -1.20 -8.24
C VAL A 82 -11.41 -2.43 -7.56
N VAL A 83 -12.29 -3.14 -8.24
CA VAL A 83 -12.74 -4.48 -7.88
C VAL A 83 -12.23 -5.46 -8.93
N LEU A 84 -11.51 -6.45 -8.48
CA LEU A 84 -10.81 -7.43 -9.33
C LEU A 84 -11.36 -8.82 -9.09
N ASP A 85 -11.66 -9.55 -10.17
CA ASP A 85 -11.95 -10.96 -10.08
C ASP A 85 -10.66 -11.76 -9.85
N LEU A 86 -10.60 -12.51 -8.75
CA LEU A 86 -9.39 -13.23 -8.36
C LEU A 86 -9.11 -14.47 -9.22
N TYR A 87 -10.10 -14.96 -9.96
CA TYR A 87 -9.90 -16.07 -10.90
C TYR A 87 -9.27 -15.59 -12.21
N SER A 88 -9.91 -14.67 -12.89
CA SER A 88 -9.48 -14.19 -14.21
C SER A 88 -8.49 -13.04 -14.17
N ARG A 89 -8.33 -12.39 -13.00
CA ARG A 89 -7.56 -11.16 -12.80
C ARG A 89 -8.11 -9.97 -13.59
N ARG A 90 -9.38 -10.06 -13.96
CA ARG A 90 -10.09 -9.02 -14.70
C ARG A 90 -10.65 -7.97 -13.75
N VAL A 91 -10.54 -6.71 -14.13
CA VAL A 91 -11.22 -5.62 -13.42
C VAL A 91 -12.71 -5.69 -13.75
N VAL A 92 -13.55 -5.93 -12.75
CA VAL A 92 -15.00 -6.06 -12.90
C VAL A 92 -15.74 -4.78 -12.52
N GLY A 93 -15.11 -3.88 -11.78
CA GLY A 93 -15.66 -2.59 -11.46
C GLY A 93 -14.58 -1.61 -11.04
N TRP A 94 -14.79 -0.33 -11.28
CA TRP A 94 -13.87 0.71 -10.86
C TRP A 94 -14.58 2.05 -10.71
N ALA A 95 -14.01 2.92 -9.92
CA ALA A 95 -14.43 4.31 -9.78
C ALA A 95 -13.21 5.17 -9.46
N ALA A 96 -13.21 6.41 -9.93
CA ALA A 96 -12.14 7.35 -9.67
C ALA A 96 -12.73 8.65 -9.12
N GLY A 97 -11.97 9.33 -8.27
CA GLY A 97 -12.39 10.60 -7.68
C GLY A 97 -11.24 11.36 -7.06
N ASP A 98 -11.48 12.59 -6.69
CA ASP A 98 -10.50 13.47 -6.08
C ASP A 98 -10.48 13.39 -4.55
N ARG A 99 -11.35 12.59 -3.96
CA ARG A 99 -11.46 12.39 -2.52
C ARG A 99 -11.44 10.93 -2.16
N LEU A 100 -10.76 10.64 -1.05
CA LEU A 100 -10.80 9.32 -0.43
C LEU A 100 -11.98 9.25 0.54
N HIS A 101 -13.06 8.58 0.12
CA HIS A 101 -14.23 8.31 0.97
C HIS A 101 -14.88 6.97 0.62
N LYS A 102 -15.73 6.49 1.51
CA LYS A 102 -16.38 5.18 1.35
C LYS A 102 -17.22 5.06 0.08
N GLU A 103 -17.79 6.15 -0.40
CA GLU A 103 -18.62 6.17 -1.60
C GLU A 103 -17.84 5.76 -2.85
N LEU A 104 -16.54 6.04 -2.87
CA LEU A 104 -15.67 5.63 -3.98
C LEU A 104 -15.63 4.11 -4.11
N ALA A 105 -15.37 3.41 -3.01
CA ALA A 105 -15.35 1.94 -2.97
C ALA A 105 -16.74 1.35 -3.27
N LEU A 106 -17.79 1.93 -2.71
CA LEU A 106 -19.17 1.50 -2.93
C LEU A 106 -19.58 1.66 -4.40
N THR A 107 -19.18 2.75 -5.04
CA THR A 107 -19.47 2.99 -6.46
C THR A 107 -18.77 1.95 -7.33
N ALA A 108 -17.51 1.63 -7.05
CA ALA A 108 -16.79 0.58 -7.77
C ALA A 108 -17.48 -0.78 -7.62
N LEU A 109 -17.90 -1.12 -6.41
CA LEU A 109 -18.62 -2.37 -6.13
C LEU A 109 -19.97 -2.42 -6.83
N ARG A 110 -20.75 -1.36 -6.79
CA ARG A 110 -22.05 -1.28 -7.49
C ARG A 110 -21.89 -1.49 -9.00
N ARG A 111 -20.87 -0.90 -9.60
CA ARG A 111 -20.56 -1.10 -11.01
C ARG A 111 -20.17 -2.55 -11.33
N ALA A 112 -19.43 -3.19 -10.43
CA ALA A 112 -19.10 -4.61 -10.57
C ALA A 112 -20.35 -5.50 -10.54
N LEU A 113 -21.31 -5.19 -9.66
CA LEU A 113 -22.52 -5.99 -9.48
C LEU A 113 -23.53 -5.84 -10.63
N VAL A 114 -23.42 -4.81 -11.44
CA VAL A 114 -24.35 -4.53 -12.55
C VAL A 114 -23.98 -5.30 -13.83
N VAL A 115 -22.76 -5.78 -13.92
CA VAL A 115 -22.25 -6.47 -15.13
C VAL A 115 -22.72 -7.90 -15.23
#